data_33ded317e3068828ecacda8b26f4aa9b
#
_entry.id   33ded317e3068828ecacda8b26f4aa9b
#
_cell.length_a   1.000
_cell.length_b   1.000
_cell.length_c   1.000
_cell.angle_alpha   90.00
_cell.angle_beta   90.00
_cell.angle_gamma   90.00
#
_symmetry.space_group_name_H-M   'P 1'
#
loop_
_entity.id
_entity.type
_entity.pdbx_description
1 polymer ?
#
loop_
_entity_poly.entity_id
_entity_poly.type
_entity_poly.pdbx_seq_one_letter_code
_entity_poly.pdbx_strand_id
1 'polypeptide(L)'
;MNADDAPLKHEAGALMESLLTSLLDDFDHWFQRGEQLLDNCPASVVSHEDQLAFLDRLREGQRAIAATRALVKASSQPMAVSMEAMTPWHGLVTEVWGLAARIGRARTDQASS
;
A
#
# COMPACT_ATOMS: atom_id res chain seq x y z
N MET A 1 -32.07 -24.02 12.89
CA MET A 1 -30.71 -23.69 12.50
C MET A 1 -30.24 -24.62 11.39
N ASN A 2 -29.69 -24.06 10.42
CA ASN A 2 -29.40 -24.80 9.19
C ASN A 2 -27.93 -25.24 9.17
N ALA A 3 -27.72 -26.48 8.81
CA ALA A 3 -26.38 -27.01 8.60
C ALA A 3 -25.66 -26.26 7.45
N ASP A 4 -26.43 -25.57 6.60
CA ASP A 4 -25.91 -24.81 5.46
C ASP A 4 -25.27 -23.48 5.86
N ASP A 5 -25.56 -22.95 7.05
CA ASP A 5 -25.01 -21.69 7.52
C ASP A 5 -23.50 -21.77 7.80
N ALA A 6 -23.03 -22.88 8.35
CA ALA A 6 -21.63 -23.04 8.71
C ALA A 6 -20.69 -23.04 7.49
N PRO A 7 -20.98 -23.77 6.40
CA PRO A 7 -20.18 -23.68 5.18
C PRO A 7 -20.18 -22.28 4.55
N LEU A 8 -21.33 -21.60 4.54
CA LEU A 8 -21.43 -20.25 3.97
C LEU A 8 -20.61 -19.24 4.77
N LYS A 9 -20.67 -19.31 6.09
CA LYS A 9 -19.87 -18.43 6.96
C LYS A 9 -18.38 -18.68 6.78
N HIS A 10 -18.00 -19.93 6.64
CA HIS A 10 -16.62 -20.31 6.43
C HIS A 10 -16.11 -19.80 5.07
N GLU A 11 -16.92 -19.94 4.03
CA GLU A 11 -16.60 -19.44 2.68
C GLU A 11 -16.50 -17.92 2.67
N ALA A 12 -17.40 -17.23 3.35
CA ALA A 12 -17.36 -15.77 3.47
C ALA A 12 -16.11 -15.30 4.21
N GLY A 13 -15.72 -15.99 5.28
CA GLY A 13 -14.51 -15.67 6.02
C GLY A 13 -13.25 -15.88 5.17
N ALA A 14 -13.20 -16.98 4.43
CA ALA A 14 -12.08 -17.27 3.54
C ALA A 14 -11.97 -16.23 2.41
N LEU A 15 -13.12 -15.80 1.88
CA LEU A 15 -13.15 -14.75 0.85
C LEU A 15 -12.66 -13.41 1.40
N MET A 16 -13.11 -13.03 2.59
CA MET A 16 -12.67 -11.80 3.24
C MET A 16 -11.15 -11.81 3.48
N GLU A 17 -10.63 -12.93 3.94
CA GLU A 17 -9.20 -13.09 4.19
C GLU A 17 -8.40 -12.98 2.89
N SER A 18 -8.89 -13.60 1.81
CA SER A 18 -8.29 -13.51 0.49
C SER A 18 -8.29 -12.09 -0.05
N LEU A 19 -9.41 -11.38 0.09
CA LEU A 19 -9.53 -9.98 -0.35
C LEU A 19 -8.59 -9.07 0.45
N LEU A 20 -8.51 -9.27 1.76
CA LEU A 20 -7.61 -8.49 2.61
C LEU A 20 -6.15 -8.73 2.22
N THR A 21 -5.78 -10.00 2.00
CA THR A 21 -4.42 -10.34 1.57
C THR A 21 -4.08 -9.66 0.25
N SER A 22 -4.98 -9.69 -0.72
CA SER A 22 -4.79 -9.03 -2.01
C SER A 22 -4.62 -7.52 -1.85
N LEU A 23 -5.41 -6.91 -0.99
CA LEU A 23 -5.34 -5.48 -0.74
C LEU A 23 -4.01 -5.10 -0.08
N LEU A 24 -3.55 -5.88 0.89
CA LEU A 24 -2.26 -5.66 1.54
C LEU A 24 -1.11 -5.82 0.54
N ASP A 25 -1.20 -6.80 -0.36
CA ASP A 25 -0.23 -6.99 -1.44
C ASP A 25 -0.17 -5.77 -2.36
N ASP A 26 -1.32 -5.20 -2.70
CA ASP A 26 -1.39 -4.01 -3.55
C ASP A 26 -0.73 -2.80 -2.88
N PHE A 27 -1.02 -2.56 -1.60
CA PHE A 27 -0.38 -1.48 -0.85
C PHE A 27 1.14 -1.66 -0.81
N ASP A 28 1.59 -2.86 -0.50
CA ASP A 28 3.02 -3.17 -0.43
C ASP A 28 3.70 -2.94 -1.78
N HIS A 29 3.06 -3.37 -2.86
CA HIS A 29 3.55 -3.14 -4.22
C HIS A 29 3.76 -1.65 -4.50
N TRP A 30 2.78 -0.81 -4.19
CA TRP A 30 2.88 0.62 -4.46
C TRP A 30 3.89 1.31 -3.56
N PHE A 31 4.06 0.86 -2.32
CA PHE A 31 5.08 1.41 -1.42
C PHE A 31 6.49 1.06 -1.93
N GLN A 32 6.70 -0.16 -2.40
CA GLN A 32 7.97 -0.55 -3.02
C GLN A 32 8.22 0.24 -4.30
N ARG A 33 7.18 0.45 -5.10
CA ARG A 33 7.29 1.26 -6.32
C ARG A 33 7.68 2.70 -5.98
N GLY A 34 7.14 3.24 -4.89
CA GLY A 34 7.51 4.56 -4.39
C GLY A 34 9.00 4.66 -4.07
N GLU A 35 9.56 3.65 -3.39
CA GLU A 35 11.00 3.60 -3.11
C GLU A 35 11.82 3.58 -4.40
N GLN A 36 11.43 2.79 -5.38
CA GLN A 36 12.11 2.72 -6.67
C GLN A 36 12.09 4.08 -7.40
N LEU A 37 10.96 4.78 -7.34
CA LEU A 37 10.83 6.10 -7.93
C LEU A 37 11.76 7.10 -7.27
N LEU A 38 11.91 7.04 -5.94
CA LEU A 38 12.80 7.93 -5.20
C LEU A 38 14.27 7.67 -5.54
N ASP A 39 14.67 6.44 -5.81
CA ASP A 39 16.04 6.10 -6.19
C ASP A 39 16.48 6.87 -7.46
N ASN A 40 15.54 7.20 -8.32
CA ASN A 40 15.83 7.85 -9.60
C ASN A 40 15.19 9.24 -9.70
N CYS A 41 14.79 9.81 -8.55
CA CYS A 41 14.11 11.11 -8.54
C CYS A 41 15.13 12.25 -8.50
N PRO A 42 15.09 13.16 -9.48
CA PRO A 42 15.97 14.33 -9.43
C PRO A 42 15.60 15.26 -8.27
N ALA A 43 16.61 15.89 -7.67
CA ALA A 43 16.40 16.86 -6.61
C ALA A 43 15.59 18.08 -7.09
N SER A 44 15.58 18.33 -8.40
CA SER A 44 14.78 19.41 -9.00
C SER A 44 13.28 19.10 -9.01
N VAL A 45 12.89 17.82 -8.91
CA VAL A 45 11.48 17.40 -8.85
C VAL A 45 11.01 17.39 -7.41
N VAL A 46 11.79 16.73 -6.54
CA VAL A 46 11.52 16.67 -5.09
C VAL A 46 12.86 16.92 -4.40
N SER A 47 12.91 17.86 -3.47
CA SER A 47 14.13 18.15 -2.73
C SER A 47 14.65 16.90 -2.02
N HIS A 48 15.95 16.83 -1.79
CA HIS A 48 16.55 15.69 -1.11
C HIS A 48 15.93 15.46 0.28
N GLU A 49 15.68 16.54 1.01
CA GLU A 49 15.05 16.47 2.33
C GLU A 49 13.64 15.85 2.24
N ASP A 50 12.85 16.29 1.28
CA ASP A 50 11.50 15.77 1.08
C ASP A 50 11.52 14.32 0.62
N GLN A 51 12.52 13.92 -0.19
CA GLN A 51 12.71 12.53 -0.58
C GLN A 51 12.95 11.63 0.63
N LEU A 52 13.80 12.07 1.56
CA LEU A 52 14.09 11.30 2.77
C LEU A 52 12.85 11.18 3.67
N ALA A 53 12.09 12.26 3.83
CA ALA A 53 10.85 12.25 4.61
C ALA A 53 9.81 11.31 3.99
N PHE A 54 9.68 11.32 2.67
CA PHE A 54 8.74 10.45 1.96
C PHE A 54 9.17 8.98 2.09
N LEU A 55 10.46 8.70 1.96
CA LEU A 55 11.01 7.35 2.11
C LEU A 55 10.71 6.79 3.51
N ASP A 56 10.86 7.60 4.55
CA ASP A 56 10.53 7.18 5.92
C ASP A 56 9.06 6.80 6.04
N ARG A 57 8.17 7.56 5.42
CA ARG A 57 6.73 7.28 5.44
C ARG A 57 6.41 5.98 4.69
N LEU A 58 7.06 5.73 3.55
CA LEU A 58 6.89 4.48 2.80
C LEU A 58 7.33 3.28 3.62
N ARG A 59 8.47 3.38 4.28
CA ARG A 59 9.00 2.30 5.12
C ARG A 59 8.13 2.05 6.34
N GLU A 60 7.60 3.09 6.95
CA GLU A 60 6.65 2.96 8.05
C GLU A 60 5.37 2.25 7.57
N GLY A 61 4.86 2.60 6.38
CA GLY A 61 3.72 1.92 5.78
C GLY A 61 3.99 0.44 5.55
N GLN A 62 5.16 0.09 5.04
CA GLN A 62 5.56 -1.30 4.83
C GLN A 62 5.60 -2.08 6.15
N ARG A 63 6.13 -1.47 7.22
CA ARG A 63 6.16 -2.11 8.54
C ARG A 63 4.75 -2.32 9.08
N ALA A 64 3.85 -1.36 8.89
CA ALA A 64 2.45 -1.47 9.32
C ALA A 64 1.74 -2.59 8.57
N ILE A 65 1.99 -2.73 7.27
CA ILE A 65 1.42 -3.83 6.46
C ILE A 65 1.94 -5.18 6.95
N ALA A 66 3.24 -5.28 7.21
CA ALA A 66 3.83 -6.52 7.72
C ALA A 66 3.23 -6.92 9.07
N ALA A 67 3.03 -5.95 9.96
CA ALA A 67 2.38 -6.18 11.26
C ALA A 67 0.93 -6.65 11.08
N THR A 68 0.20 -6.04 10.17
CA THR A 68 -1.19 -6.42 9.87
C THR A 68 -1.25 -7.84 9.32
N ARG A 69 -0.35 -8.20 8.39
CA ARG A 69 -0.26 -9.58 7.88
C ARG A 69 -0.01 -10.59 8.99
N ALA A 70 0.90 -10.26 9.91
CA ALA A 70 1.23 -11.14 11.02
C ALA A 70 0.02 -11.37 11.93
N LEU A 71 -0.75 -10.31 12.20
CA LEU A 71 -1.99 -10.41 13.00
C LEU A 71 -3.03 -11.27 12.30
N VAL A 72 -3.22 -11.08 11.00
CA VAL A 72 -4.18 -11.89 10.22
C VAL A 72 -3.79 -13.36 10.25
N LYS A 73 -2.51 -13.68 10.07
CA LYS A 73 -2.02 -15.05 10.11
C LYS A 73 -2.13 -15.69 11.48
N ALA A 74 -1.94 -14.90 12.54
CA ALA A 74 -2.00 -15.39 13.92
C ALA A 74 -3.44 -15.58 14.40
N SER A 75 -4.42 -14.95 13.75
CA SER A 75 -5.82 -15.06 14.12
C SER A 75 -6.39 -16.41 13.73
N SER A 76 -7.08 -17.06 14.64
CA SER A 76 -7.81 -18.31 14.37
C SER A 76 -9.17 -18.07 13.72
N GLN A 77 -9.59 -16.80 13.63
CA GLN A 77 -10.84 -16.40 13.01
C GLN A 77 -10.60 -15.26 12.03
N PRO A 78 -11.47 -15.10 11.02
CA PRO A 78 -11.33 -13.99 10.08
C PRO A 78 -11.29 -12.64 10.81
N MET A 79 -10.31 -11.83 10.45
CA MET A 79 -10.19 -10.47 10.97
C MET A 79 -10.72 -9.47 9.96
N ALA A 80 -11.48 -8.51 10.46
CA ALA A 80 -11.86 -7.34 9.67
C ALA A 80 -10.89 -6.21 10.02
N VAL A 81 -10.31 -5.60 8.99
CA VAL A 81 -9.51 -4.39 9.14
C VAL A 81 -10.39 -3.23 8.70
N SER A 82 -10.49 -2.19 9.53
CA SER A 82 -11.37 -1.07 9.22
C SER A 82 -10.82 -0.27 8.03
N MET A 83 -11.72 0.28 7.23
CA MET A 83 -11.34 1.16 6.13
C MET A 83 -10.63 2.41 6.64
N GLU A 84 -10.98 2.88 7.84
CA GLU A 84 -10.33 4.01 8.47
C GLU A 84 -8.85 3.74 8.77
N ALA A 85 -8.54 2.52 9.20
CA ALA A 85 -7.15 2.13 9.46
C ALA A 85 -6.30 2.14 8.18
N MET A 86 -6.94 1.92 7.03
CA MET A 86 -6.25 1.90 5.74
C MET A 86 -6.18 3.28 5.07
N THR A 87 -6.89 4.28 5.59
CA THR A 87 -6.91 5.63 5.01
C THR A 87 -5.52 6.23 4.82
N PRO A 88 -4.60 6.16 5.81
CA PRO A 88 -3.24 6.68 5.60
C PRO A 88 -2.50 5.96 4.48
N TRP A 89 -2.74 4.66 4.29
CA TRP A 89 -2.11 3.89 3.23
C TRP A 89 -2.63 4.30 1.85
N HIS A 90 -3.93 4.54 1.72
CA HIS A 90 -4.53 5.06 0.48
C HIS A 90 -3.94 6.42 0.12
N GLY A 91 -3.81 7.31 1.11
CA GLY A 91 -3.20 8.61 0.91
C GLY A 91 -1.76 8.51 0.42
N LEU A 92 -1.00 7.59 1.00
CA LEU A 92 0.40 7.37 0.63
C LEU A 92 0.52 6.82 -0.80
N VAL A 93 -0.35 5.88 -1.20
CA VAL A 93 -0.41 5.38 -2.58
C VAL A 93 -0.70 6.51 -3.57
N THR A 94 -1.64 7.39 -3.22
CA THR A 94 -1.96 8.56 -4.05
C THR A 94 -0.74 9.46 -4.22
N GLU A 95 0.05 9.65 -3.17
CA GLU A 95 1.29 10.42 -3.25
C GLU A 95 2.33 9.74 -4.14
N VAL A 96 2.42 8.41 -4.12
CA VAL A 96 3.30 7.66 -5.04
C VAL A 96 2.90 7.90 -6.49
N TRP A 97 1.61 7.86 -6.80
CA TRP A 97 1.11 8.14 -8.14
C TRP A 97 1.43 9.58 -8.56
N GLY A 98 1.27 10.52 -7.65
CA GLY A 98 1.62 11.94 -7.88
C GLY A 98 3.11 12.11 -8.17
N LEU A 99 3.96 11.41 -7.43
CA LEU A 99 5.41 11.43 -7.65
C LEU A 99 5.76 10.87 -9.04
N ALA A 100 5.17 9.73 -9.41
CA ALA A 100 5.39 9.14 -10.73
C ALA A 100 5.02 10.11 -11.85
N ALA A 101 3.90 10.81 -11.70
CA ALA A 101 3.44 11.80 -12.67
C ALA A 101 4.40 12.98 -12.77
N ARG A 102 4.91 13.48 -11.64
CA ARG A 102 5.87 14.59 -11.61
C ARG A 102 7.18 14.22 -12.27
N ILE A 103 7.71 13.03 -12.01
CA ILE A 103 8.93 12.54 -12.64
C ILE A 103 8.71 12.39 -14.15
N GLY A 104 7.56 11.85 -14.56
CA GLY A 104 7.21 11.69 -15.96
C GLY A 104 7.14 13.02 -16.70
N ARG A 105 6.53 14.05 -16.10
CA ARG A 105 6.47 15.39 -16.68
C ARG A 105 7.85 16.01 -16.81
N ALA A 106 8.69 15.86 -15.79
CA ALA A 106 10.05 16.40 -15.81
C ALA A 106 10.88 15.77 -16.94
N ARG A 107 10.74 14.47 -17.17
CA ARG A 107 11.42 13.76 -18.28
C ARG A 107 10.92 14.24 -19.64
N THR A 108 9.62 14.45 -19.77
CA THR A 108 9.01 14.95 -20.99
C THR A 108 9.51 16.36 -21.30
N ASP A 109 9.56 17.23 -20.30
CA ASP A 109 10.06 18.60 -20.46
C ASP A 109 11.53 18.61 -20.90
N GLN A 110 12.37 17.76 -20.32
CA GLN A 110 13.77 17.61 -20.73
C GLN A 110 13.88 17.11 -22.15
N ALA A 111 13.03 16.16 -22.55
CA ALA A 111 13.04 15.62 -23.91
C ALA A 111 12.59 16.67 -24.95
N SER A 112 11.74 17.63 -24.52
CA SER A 112 11.25 18.71 -25.38
C SER A 112 12.26 19.86 -25.56
N SER A 113 13.27 19.88 -24.71
CA SER A 113 14.32 20.89 -24.79
C SER A 113 15.42 20.47 -25.73
#